data_f5fda488eff1c02305aa6633a39d4633
#
_entry.id   f5fda488eff1c02305aa6633a39d4633
#
_cell.length_a   1.000
_cell.length_b   1.000
_cell.length_c   1.000
_cell.angle_alpha   90.00
_cell.angle_beta   90.00
_cell.angle_gamma   90.00
#
_symmetry.space_group_name_H-M   'P 1'
#
loop_
_entity.id
_entity.type
_entity.pdbx_description
1 polymer ?
#
loop_
_entity_poly.entity_id
_entity_poly.type
_entity_poly.pdbx_seq_one_letter_code
_entity_poly.pdbx_strand_id
1 'polypeptide(L)'
;VRHAKTHRKFSRRSDHRKSMLANLAASLIKHEQITTTLPKAKDLRPVVEKLVTLGKRGGLHARRQAIAQMRDLAMVKKLFDVIGPRYKKRNGGYTRVMKAGFRYGDSAPVAVIELVDRDVQAKGLDSGPVQERAEESAAAPV
;
A
#
# COMPACT_ATOMS: atom_id res chain seq x y z
N VAL A 1 -15.38 -29.17 3.11
CA VAL A 1 -15.40 -28.21 1.99
C VAL A 1 -15.35 -26.78 2.54
N ARG A 2 -14.54 -25.94 1.93
CA ARG A 2 -14.19 -24.60 2.42
C ARG A 2 -15.02 -23.52 1.70
N HIS A 3 -16.25 -23.34 2.12
CA HIS A 3 -17.12 -22.32 1.54
C HIS A 3 -16.87 -20.94 2.17
N ALA A 4 -16.82 -19.89 1.35
CA ALA A 4 -16.66 -18.48 1.74
C ALA A 4 -15.43 -18.15 2.60
N LYS A 5 -14.40 -18.98 2.59
CA LYS A 5 -13.15 -18.80 3.35
C LYS A 5 -12.00 -18.56 2.38
N THR A 6 -11.81 -17.30 2.00
CA THR A 6 -10.89 -16.93 0.91
C THR A 6 -9.51 -16.44 1.36
N HIS A 7 -9.37 -16.04 2.62
CA HIS A 7 -8.13 -15.44 3.10
C HIS A 7 -7.21 -16.43 3.81
N ARG A 8 -5.90 -16.15 3.73
CA ARG A 8 -4.86 -16.91 4.44
C ARG A 8 -4.78 -16.49 5.89
N LYS A 9 -4.45 -17.42 6.76
CA LYS A 9 -4.27 -17.14 8.19
C LYS A 9 -2.85 -16.69 8.55
N PHE A 10 -1.84 -16.98 7.72
CA PHE A 10 -0.42 -16.64 7.93
C PHE A 10 0.18 -17.16 9.24
N SER A 11 -0.36 -18.26 9.77
CA SER A 11 0.07 -18.83 11.07
C SER A 11 0.06 -17.79 12.20
N ARG A 12 -0.88 -16.86 12.17
CA ARG A 12 -1.00 -15.75 13.13
C ARG A 12 -2.38 -15.74 13.78
N ARG A 13 -2.42 -15.20 14.99
CA ARG A 13 -3.70 -14.88 15.67
C ARG A 13 -4.46 -13.82 14.86
N SER A 14 -5.77 -13.79 15.03
CA SER A 14 -6.64 -12.87 14.29
C SER A 14 -6.31 -11.39 14.52
N ASP A 15 -5.98 -11.03 15.76
CA ASP A 15 -5.58 -9.67 16.14
C ASP A 15 -4.26 -9.26 15.46
N HIS A 16 -3.26 -10.13 15.53
CA HIS A 16 -1.96 -9.91 14.87
C HIS A 16 -2.11 -9.81 13.34
N ARG A 17 -2.91 -10.69 12.74
CA ARG A 17 -3.16 -10.66 11.29
C ARG A 17 -3.82 -9.36 10.84
N LYS A 18 -4.83 -8.87 11.59
CA LYS A 18 -5.46 -7.58 11.32
C LYS A 18 -4.45 -6.43 11.38
N SER A 19 -3.64 -6.40 12.43
CA SER A 19 -2.59 -5.37 12.58
C SER A 19 -1.56 -5.42 11.47
N MET A 20 -1.13 -6.62 11.06
CA MET A 20 -0.20 -6.80 9.96
C MET A 20 -0.75 -6.24 8.64
N LEU A 21 -1.99 -6.57 8.29
CA LEU A 21 -2.62 -6.09 7.06
C LEU A 21 -2.90 -4.58 7.12
N ALA A 22 -3.28 -4.05 8.28
CA ALA A 22 -3.44 -2.60 8.47
C ALA A 22 -2.12 -1.85 8.26
N ASN A 23 -1.02 -2.33 8.82
CA ASN A 23 0.30 -1.74 8.65
C ASN A 23 0.79 -1.83 7.20
N LEU A 24 0.59 -2.96 6.53
CA LEU A 24 0.92 -3.10 5.11
C LEU A 24 0.09 -2.17 4.23
N ALA A 25 -1.20 -2.01 4.53
CA ALA A 25 -2.07 -1.09 3.81
C ALA A 25 -1.61 0.37 3.98
N ALA A 26 -1.28 0.78 5.20
CA ALA A 26 -0.73 2.11 5.47
C ALA A 26 0.60 2.33 4.72
N SER A 27 1.49 1.36 4.72
CA SER A 27 2.75 1.42 3.98
C SER A 27 2.53 1.53 2.47
N LEU A 28 1.58 0.78 1.93
CA LEU A 28 1.27 0.85 0.50
C LEU A 28 0.68 2.22 0.12
N ILE A 29 -0.17 2.79 0.93
CA ILE A 29 -0.72 4.13 0.69
C ILE A 29 0.39 5.19 0.79
N LYS A 30 1.31 5.04 1.73
CA LYS A 30 2.42 5.97 1.93
C LYS A 30 3.40 5.96 0.76
N HIS A 31 3.93 4.80 0.42
CA HIS A 31 4.98 4.64 -0.59
C HIS A 31 4.45 4.34 -1.99
N GLU A 32 3.19 4.02 -2.12
CA GLU A 32 2.48 3.64 -3.35
C GLU A 32 3.06 2.42 -4.08
N GLN A 33 4.17 1.90 -3.65
CA GLN A 33 4.77 0.64 -4.08
C GLN A 33 5.56 0.02 -2.94
N ILE A 34 5.27 -1.23 -2.58
CA ILE A 34 6.02 -1.97 -1.56
C ILE A 34 6.38 -3.37 -2.05
N THR A 35 7.44 -3.93 -1.49
CA THR A 35 7.88 -5.30 -1.75
C THR A 35 7.57 -6.17 -0.53
N THR A 36 6.89 -7.28 -0.73
CA THR A 36 6.53 -8.22 0.34
C THR A 36 6.46 -9.64 -0.21
N THR A 37 6.14 -10.61 0.63
CA THR A 37 5.93 -11.97 0.14
C THR A 37 4.69 -12.06 -0.73
N LEU A 38 4.70 -12.94 -1.73
CA LEU A 38 3.59 -13.10 -2.67
C LEU A 38 2.24 -13.38 -2.00
N PRO A 39 2.13 -14.30 -1.00
CA PRO A 39 0.87 -14.52 -0.31
C PRO A 39 0.33 -13.28 0.41
N LYS A 40 1.20 -12.50 1.07
CA LYS A 40 0.82 -11.27 1.73
C LYS A 40 0.33 -10.21 0.75
N ALA A 41 1.02 -10.06 -0.39
CA ALA A 41 0.60 -9.13 -1.44
C ALA A 41 -0.78 -9.49 -2.00
N LYS A 42 -1.04 -10.77 -2.23
CA LYS A 42 -2.34 -11.23 -2.73
C LYS A 42 -3.48 -10.98 -1.75
N ASP A 43 -3.25 -11.17 -0.46
CA ASP A 43 -4.28 -10.95 0.57
C ASP A 43 -4.41 -9.46 0.96
N LEU A 44 -3.37 -8.67 0.76
CA LEU A 44 -3.41 -7.22 0.95
C LEU A 44 -4.26 -6.51 -0.12
N ARG A 45 -4.22 -7.00 -1.34
CA ARG A 45 -4.93 -6.41 -2.48
C ARG A 45 -6.41 -6.10 -2.18
N PRO A 46 -7.25 -7.05 -1.75
CA PRO A 46 -8.66 -6.74 -1.45
C PRO A 46 -8.82 -5.74 -0.31
N VAL A 47 -7.94 -5.75 0.67
CA VAL A 47 -7.99 -4.80 1.81
C VAL A 47 -7.77 -3.38 1.33
N VAL A 48 -6.72 -3.14 0.54
CA VAL A 48 -6.39 -1.81 0.02
C VAL A 48 -7.44 -1.33 -0.98
N GLU A 49 -7.95 -2.21 -1.83
CA GLU A 49 -8.97 -1.83 -2.81
C GLU A 49 -10.29 -1.40 -2.15
N LYS A 50 -10.68 -2.04 -1.06
CA LYS A 50 -11.81 -1.58 -0.23
C LYS A 50 -11.56 -0.22 0.39
N LEU A 51 -10.35 0.04 0.88
CA LEU A 51 -9.97 1.35 1.42
C LEU A 51 -10.01 2.44 0.34
N VAL A 52 -9.54 2.15 -0.86
CA VAL A 52 -9.63 3.09 -2.00
C VAL A 52 -11.09 3.37 -2.36
N THR A 53 -11.94 2.37 -2.33
CA THR A 53 -13.39 2.55 -2.55
C THR A 53 -14.01 3.46 -1.49
N LEU A 54 -13.63 3.33 -0.23
CA LEU A 54 -14.06 4.24 0.83
C LEU A 54 -13.57 5.67 0.56
N GLY A 55 -12.31 5.84 0.15
CA GLY A 55 -11.73 7.12 -0.23
C GLY A 55 -12.46 7.78 -1.41
N LYS A 56 -12.90 7.00 -2.38
CA LYS A 56 -13.71 7.46 -3.52
C LYS A 56 -15.11 7.90 -3.10
N ARG A 57 -15.73 7.14 -2.20
CA ARG A 57 -17.07 7.45 -1.69
C ARG A 57 -17.07 8.77 -0.94
N GLY A 58 -16.05 9.04 -0.14
CA GLY A 58 -15.94 10.25 0.68
C GLY A 58 -16.93 10.27 1.83
N GLY A 59 -16.97 11.42 2.51
CA GLY A 59 -17.85 11.64 3.64
C GLY A 59 -17.29 11.18 4.99
N LEU A 60 -17.91 11.64 6.05
CA LEU A 60 -17.46 11.40 7.42
C LEU A 60 -17.56 9.90 7.81
N HIS A 61 -18.62 9.25 7.39
CA HIS A 61 -18.82 7.82 7.70
C HIS A 61 -17.75 6.94 7.07
N ALA A 62 -17.46 7.13 5.78
CA ALA A 62 -16.40 6.38 5.10
C ALA A 62 -15.03 6.66 5.72
N ARG A 63 -14.74 7.92 6.09
CA ARG A 63 -13.49 8.29 6.75
C ARG A 63 -13.34 7.61 8.11
N ARG A 64 -14.39 7.55 8.91
CA ARG A 64 -14.38 6.84 10.20
C ARG A 64 -14.15 5.32 10.03
N GLN A 65 -14.76 4.70 9.02
CA GLN A 65 -14.50 3.31 8.68
C GLN A 65 -13.04 3.05 8.28
N ALA A 66 -12.46 3.92 7.47
CA ALA A 66 -11.06 3.82 7.06
C ALA A 66 -10.11 3.97 8.27
N ILE A 67 -10.38 4.91 9.17
CA ILE A 67 -9.61 5.08 10.41
C ILE A 67 -9.68 3.83 11.28
N ALA A 68 -10.85 3.23 11.43
CA ALA A 68 -11.03 2.01 12.22
C ALA A 68 -10.23 0.82 11.64
N GLN A 69 -10.13 0.72 10.32
CA GLN A 69 -9.40 -0.36 9.66
C GLN A 69 -7.90 -0.14 9.63
N MET A 70 -7.45 1.07 9.31
CA MET A 70 -6.04 1.38 9.05
C MET A 70 -5.30 1.94 10.27
N ARG A 71 -6.01 2.64 11.16
CA ARG A 71 -5.49 3.23 12.41
C ARG A 71 -4.34 4.22 12.23
N ASP A 72 -4.16 4.75 11.04
CA ASP A 72 -3.15 5.76 10.71
C ASP A 72 -3.84 6.98 10.10
N LEU A 73 -3.96 8.04 10.89
CA LEU A 73 -4.69 9.25 10.51
C LEU A 73 -4.05 9.98 9.31
N ALA A 74 -2.72 10.02 9.25
CA ALA A 74 -2.01 10.67 8.15
C ALA A 74 -2.25 9.96 6.83
N MET A 75 -2.21 8.63 6.84
CA MET A 75 -2.46 7.83 5.63
C MET A 75 -3.94 7.83 5.23
N VAL A 76 -4.86 7.88 6.18
CA VAL A 76 -6.28 8.09 5.89
C VAL A 76 -6.49 9.46 5.23
N LYS A 77 -5.84 10.50 5.71
CA LYS A 77 -5.89 11.81 5.06
C LYS A 77 -5.40 11.75 3.61
N LYS A 78 -4.26 11.13 3.36
CA LYS A 78 -3.75 10.91 1.99
C LYS A 78 -4.73 10.11 1.14
N LEU A 79 -5.33 9.06 1.69
CA LEU A 79 -6.31 8.23 1.00
C LEU A 79 -7.50 9.05 0.50
N PHE A 80 -8.06 9.92 1.33
CA PHE A 80 -9.23 10.73 0.97
C PHE A 80 -8.90 11.96 0.12
N ASP A 81 -7.76 12.59 0.36
CA ASP A 81 -7.39 13.85 -0.31
C ASP A 81 -6.69 13.64 -1.66
N VAL A 82 -5.90 12.59 -1.80
CA VAL A 82 -5.06 12.33 -2.97
C VAL A 82 -5.52 11.12 -3.75
N ILE A 83 -5.59 9.96 -3.11
CA ILE A 83 -5.83 8.67 -3.79
C ILE A 83 -7.28 8.54 -4.24
N GLY A 84 -8.25 8.91 -3.40
CA GLY A 84 -9.68 8.87 -3.75
C GLY A 84 -9.98 9.65 -5.03
N PRO A 85 -9.62 10.93 -5.12
CA PRO A 85 -9.79 11.71 -6.35
C PRO A 85 -9.05 11.15 -7.56
N ARG A 86 -7.85 10.62 -7.37
CA ARG A 86 -7.05 10.00 -8.45
C ARG A 86 -7.79 8.87 -9.15
N TYR A 87 -8.46 8.02 -8.38
CA TYR A 87 -9.16 6.84 -8.90
C TYR A 87 -10.66 7.02 -9.12
N LYS A 88 -11.17 8.23 -9.04
CA LYS A 88 -12.61 8.51 -9.13
C LYS A 88 -13.25 7.94 -10.41
N LYS A 89 -12.52 7.97 -11.52
CA LYS A 89 -12.99 7.47 -12.82
C LYS A 89 -12.76 5.97 -13.05
N ARG A 90 -11.99 5.32 -12.18
CA ARG A 90 -11.66 3.89 -12.32
C ARG A 90 -12.63 3.05 -11.49
N ASN A 91 -13.25 2.05 -12.12
CA ASN A 91 -14.27 1.20 -11.50
C ASN A 91 -13.66 -0.09 -10.90
N GLY A 92 -12.64 0.01 -10.06
CA GLY A 92 -11.96 -1.13 -9.46
C GLY A 92 -10.59 -1.40 -10.08
N GLY A 93 -9.88 -2.43 -9.59
CA GLY A 93 -8.56 -2.77 -10.08
C GLY A 93 -7.52 -1.69 -9.83
N TYR A 94 -7.46 -1.16 -8.60
CA TYR A 94 -6.58 -0.05 -8.24
C TYR A 94 -5.14 -0.49 -7.95
N THR A 95 -4.91 -1.78 -7.77
CA THR A 95 -3.61 -2.34 -7.40
C THR A 95 -3.13 -3.34 -8.43
N ARG A 96 -1.80 -3.51 -8.49
CA ARG A 96 -1.13 -4.49 -9.33
C ARG A 96 -0.15 -5.27 -8.48
N VAL A 97 -0.13 -6.58 -8.62
CA VAL A 97 0.85 -7.46 -7.98
C VAL A 97 1.74 -8.08 -9.05
N MET A 98 3.05 -7.91 -8.91
CA MET A 98 4.05 -8.47 -9.82
C MET A 98 4.97 -9.41 -9.06
N LYS A 99 5.21 -10.60 -9.59
CA LYS A 99 6.17 -11.54 -9.01
C LYS A 99 7.58 -11.00 -9.16
N ALA A 100 8.37 -11.04 -8.09
CA ALA A 100 9.73 -10.51 -8.05
C ALA A 100 10.79 -11.57 -7.66
N GLY A 101 10.53 -12.83 -7.96
CA GLY A 101 11.45 -13.93 -7.68
C GLY A 101 11.37 -14.45 -6.26
N PHE A 102 12.51 -14.84 -5.69
CA PHE A 102 12.61 -15.50 -4.39
C PHE A 102 13.56 -14.74 -3.48
N ARG A 103 13.22 -14.69 -2.21
CA ARG A 103 14.03 -14.00 -1.20
C ARG A 103 15.29 -14.81 -0.88
N TYR A 104 16.43 -14.12 -0.82
CA TYR A 104 17.67 -14.75 -0.38
C TYR A 104 17.54 -15.25 1.06
N GLY A 105 18.02 -16.44 1.33
CA GLY A 105 18.01 -17.10 2.63
C GLY A 105 16.94 -18.17 2.76
N ASP A 106 15.66 -17.81 2.75
CA ASP A 106 14.53 -18.74 2.93
C ASP A 106 13.79 -19.12 1.65
N SER A 107 14.22 -18.58 0.50
CA SER A 107 13.59 -18.80 -0.81
C SER A 107 12.08 -18.49 -0.84
N ALA A 108 11.59 -17.63 0.04
CA ALA A 108 10.19 -17.23 0.03
C ALA A 108 9.85 -16.47 -1.27
N PRO A 109 8.71 -16.74 -1.91
CA PRO A 109 8.30 -16.02 -3.10
C PRO A 109 8.01 -14.56 -2.74
N VAL A 110 8.61 -13.65 -3.47
CA VAL A 110 8.50 -12.20 -3.26
C VAL A 110 7.67 -11.58 -4.38
N ALA A 111 6.91 -10.57 -4.05
CA ALA A 111 6.14 -9.78 -5.00
C ALA A 111 6.22 -8.29 -4.69
N VAL A 112 6.05 -7.50 -5.73
CA VAL A 112 5.85 -6.06 -5.63
C VAL A 112 4.36 -5.80 -5.79
N ILE A 113 3.76 -5.10 -4.83
CA ILE A 113 2.40 -4.58 -4.95
C ILE A 113 2.47 -3.06 -5.07
N GLU A 114 1.75 -2.52 -6.03
CA GLU A 114 1.74 -1.09 -6.32
C GLU A 114 0.34 -0.59 -6.66
N LEU A 115 0.12 0.70 -6.49
CA LEU A 115 -1.03 1.39 -7.04
C LEU A 115 -0.81 1.60 -8.54
N VAL A 116 -1.85 1.39 -9.36
CA VAL A 116 -1.72 1.38 -10.84
C VAL A 116 -1.19 2.70 -11.37
N ASP A 117 -1.70 3.82 -10.87
CA ASP A 117 -1.28 5.17 -11.26
C ASP A 117 -0.44 5.80 -10.13
N ARG A 118 0.57 5.10 -9.65
CA ARG A 118 1.37 5.52 -8.50
C ARG A 118 2.20 6.77 -8.76
N ASP A 119 2.41 7.54 -7.72
CA ASP A 119 3.41 8.59 -7.68
C ASP A 119 4.79 7.97 -7.43
N VAL A 120 5.68 8.09 -8.38
CA VAL A 120 7.03 7.53 -8.31
C VAL A 120 7.86 8.17 -7.19
N GLN A 121 7.61 9.44 -6.88
CA GLN A 121 8.34 10.16 -5.83
C GLN A 121 7.93 9.76 -4.41
N ALA A 122 6.76 9.14 -4.25
CA ALA A 122 6.28 8.68 -2.94
C ALA A 122 7.08 7.49 -2.39
N LYS A 123 7.73 6.71 -3.27
CA LYS A 123 8.46 5.52 -2.86
C LYS A 123 9.70 5.87 -2.03
N GLY A 124 9.84 5.23 -0.88
CA GLY A 124 11.04 5.34 -0.05
C GLY A 124 11.13 6.61 0.79
N LEU A 125 10.07 7.41 0.89
CA LEU A 125 10.01 8.63 1.69
C LEU A 125 10.32 8.30 3.12
N ASP A 126 10.79 7.70 3.83
CA ASP A 126 11.20 7.37 5.21
C ASP A 126 12.04 6.09 5.29
N SER A 127 12.57 5.64 4.15
CA SER A 127 13.38 4.41 4.10
C SER A 127 14.86 4.66 4.43
N GLY A 128 15.13 5.42 5.46
CA GLY A 128 16.47 5.73 5.92
C GLY A 128 16.85 7.22 5.76
N PRO A 129 18.09 7.58 6.06
CA PRO A 129 18.52 8.97 5.93
C PRO A 129 18.34 9.41 4.47
N VAL A 130 17.65 10.53 4.29
CA VAL A 130 17.53 11.19 2.99
C VAL A 130 18.95 11.52 2.56
N GLN A 131 19.46 10.82 1.56
CA GLN A 131 20.64 11.30 0.85
C GLN A 131 20.16 12.51 0.06
N GLU A 132 20.40 13.68 0.58
CA GLU A 132 20.35 14.90 -0.23
C GLU A 132 21.31 14.65 -1.41
N ARG A 133 20.75 14.43 -2.60
CA ARG A 133 21.53 14.59 -3.80
C ARG A 133 21.97 16.03 -3.77
N ALA A 134 23.24 16.24 -3.47
CA ALA A 134 23.87 17.53 -3.73
C ALA A 134 23.49 17.86 -5.17
N GLU A 135 22.68 18.88 -5.35
CA GLU A 135 22.51 19.51 -6.65
C GLU A 135 23.91 19.96 -7.04
N GLU A 136 24.52 19.21 -7.94
CA GLU A 136 25.73 19.59 -8.58
C GLU A 136 25.40 20.88 -9.32
N SER A 137 25.69 22.00 -8.67
CA SER A 137 25.57 23.29 -9.27
C SER A 137 26.47 23.26 -10.48
N ALA A 138 25.87 23.13 -11.64
CA ALA A 138 26.55 23.39 -12.89
C ALA A 138 27.01 24.84 -12.87
N ALA A 139 28.25 25.05 -12.42
CA ALA A 139 28.94 26.30 -12.61
C ALA A 139 29.10 26.46 -14.13
N ALA A 140 28.36 27.42 -14.65
CA ALA A 140 28.56 27.86 -16.02
C ALA A 140 30.01 28.38 -16.17
N PRO A 141 30.78 27.94 -17.17
CA PRO A 141 32.03 28.57 -17.46
C PRO A 141 31.76 29.92 -18.10
N VAL A 142 32.49 30.91 -17.63
CA VAL A 142 32.59 32.23 -18.23
C VAL A 142 33.32 32.12 -19.58
#